data_3a94d5474f04af130f04462e4290b130
#
_entry.id   3a94d5474f04af130f04462e4290b130
#
_cell.length_a   1.000
_cell.length_b   1.000
_cell.length_c   1.000
_cell.angle_alpha   90.00
_cell.angle_beta   90.00
_cell.angle_gamma   90.00
#
_symmetry.space_group_name_H-M   'P 1'
#
loop_
_entity.id
_entity.type
_entity.pdbx_description
1 polymer ?
#
loop_
_entity_poly.entity_id
_entity_poly.type
_entity_poly.pdbx_seq_one_letter_code
_entity_poly.pdbx_strand_id
1 'polypeptide(L)'
;MNEKQRLYIAYGSNLNLEQMAFRCPTAKVVGKSELKDYELLFRGGRRGAVATVEPKAGSTVPVLVWEIQKKDEASLDLYEGYPNFYDKQMLEIELDGKIVPAMVYVMTPGHSFGIPSDYYSNVIWQGYETAGFETQFLEDAIEHAYQLVQKQEREEGFYQQSLFHMGAMME
;
A
#
# COMPACT_ATOMS: atom_id res chain seq x y z
N MET A 1 21.08 -17.03 -4.13
CA MET A 1 20.32 -16.10 -4.99
C MET A 1 21.28 -15.42 -5.95
N ASN A 2 20.93 -15.39 -7.23
CA ASN A 2 21.76 -14.71 -8.22
C ASN A 2 21.72 -13.18 -7.93
N GLU A 3 22.84 -12.46 -8.04
CA GLU A 3 22.92 -11.00 -7.80
C GLU A 3 21.91 -10.18 -8.62
N LYS A 4 21.30 -10.79 -9.64
CA LYS A 4 20.31 -10.16 -10.52
C LYS A 4 18.87 -10.32 -10.04
N GLN A 5 18.62 -11.05 -8.95
CA GLN A 5 17.28 -11.32 -8.43
C GLN A 5 17.09 -10.68 -7.08
N ARG A 6 15.87 -10.20 -6.82
CA ARG A 6 15.52 -9.53 -5.58
C ARG A 6 14.16 -10.01 -5.10
N LEU A 7 13.96 -10.06 -3.79
CA LEU A 7 12.65 -10.31 -3.21
C LEU A 7 11.87 -8.99 -3.10
N TYR A 8 10.59 -9.07 -3.40
CA TYR A 8 9.67 -7.93 -3.42
C TYR A 8 8.40 -8.27 -2.64
N ILE A 9 8.01 -7.39 -1.71
CA ILE A 9 6.82 -7.52 -0.88
C ILE A 9 5.66 -6.79 -1.56
N ALA A 10 4.61 -7.52 -1.92
CA ALA A 10 3.38 -6.96 -2.48
C ALA A 10 2.26 -7.01 -1.43
N TYR A 11 1.56 -5.89 -1.25
CA TYR A 11 0.47 -5.76 -0.28
C TYR A 11 -0.81 -5.16 -0.89
N GLY A 12 -0.75 -4.68 -2.11
CA GLY A 12 -1.87 -4.00 -2.78
C GLY A 12 -2.19 -4.63 -4.14
N SER A 13 -2.24 -3.83 -5.21
CA SER A 13 -2.62 -4.31 -6.54
C SER A 13 -1.73 -5.43 -7.08
N ASN A 14 -0.48 -5.49 -6.65
CA ASN A 14 0.47 -6.52 -7.07
C ASN A 14 0.31 -7.86 -6.32
N LEU A 15 -0.70 -7.99 -5.47
CA LEU A 15 -1.24 -9.26 -5.02
C LEU A 15 -2.00 -9.97 -6.14
N ASN A 16 -2.46 -9.22 -7.12
CA ASN A 16 -3.25 -9.74 -8.24
C ASN A 16 -2.31 -10.37 -9.27
N LEU A 17 -2.43 -11.69 -9.46
CA LEU A 17 -1.53 -12.46 -10.34
C LEU A 17 -1.65 -12.02 -11.80
N GLU A 18 -2.85 -11.69 -12.25
CA GLU A 18 -3.11 -11.23 -13.62
C GLU A 18 -2.45 -9.87 -13.88
N GLN A 19 -2.56 -8.93 -12.91
CA GLN A 19 -1.91 -7.63 -12.98
C GLN A 19 -0.39 -7.78 -13.04
N MET A 20 0.17 -8.63 -12.18
CA MET A 20 1.62 -8.86 -12.16
C MET A 20 2.11 -9.59 -13.41
N ALA A 21 1.35 -10.53 -13.95
CA ALA A 21 1.73 -11.21 -15.19
C ALA A 21 1.88 -10.24 -16.36
N PHE A 22 1.03 -9.21 -16.40
CA PHE A 22 1.12 -8.15 -17.40
C PHE A 22 2.29 -7.19 -17.11
N ARG A 23 2.44 -6.80 -15.85
CA ARG A 23 3.41 -5.77 -15.42
C ARG A 23 4.83 -6.31 -15.34
N CYS A 24 4.98 -7.51 -14.85
CA CYS A 24 6.26 -8.16 -14.55
C CYS A 24 6.22 -9.64 -14.97
N PRO A 25 6.32 -9.93 -16.29
CA PRO A 25 6.12 -11.31 -16.78
C PRO A 25 7.12 -12.33 -16.25
N THR A 26 8.28 -11.91 -15.76
CA THR A 26 9.30 -12.81 -15.22
C THR A 26 9.29 -12.94 -13.70
N ALA A 27 8.40 -12.21 -13.02
CA ALA A 27 8.24 -12.31 -11.57
C ALA A 27 7.61 -13.65 -11.18
N LYS A 28 8.03 -14.19 -10.03
CA LYS A 28 7.53 -15.47 -9.49
C LYS A 28 7.16 -15.31 -8.04
N VAL A 29 5.99 -15.79 -7.65
CA VAL A 29 5.60 -15.89 -6.24
C VAL A 29 6.48 -16.95 -5.57
N VAL A 30 7.14 -16.56 -4.48
CA VAL A 30 7.96 -17.49 -3.70
C VAL A 30 7.33 -17.82 -2.34
N GLY A 31 6.32 -17.10 -1.90
CA GLY A 31 5.59 -17.43 -0.70
C GLY A 31 4.65 -16.35 -0.24
N LYS A 32 3.95 -16.66 0.86
CA LYS A 32 3.07 -15.74 1.59
C LYS A 32 3.70 -15.43 2.93
N SER A 33 3.47 -14.21 3.43
CA SER A 33 3.99 -13.82 4.72
C SER A 33 3.10 -12.72 5.34
N GLU A 34 3.55 -12.19 6.44
CA GLU A 34 2.91 -11.07 7.14
C GLU A 34 3.95 -10.00 7.41
N LEU A 35 3.60 -8.76 7.11
CA LEU A 35 4.42 -7.60 7.46
C LEU A 35 4.00 -7.15 8.86
N LYS A 36 4.81 -7.47 9.86
CA LYS A 36 4.52 -7.20 11.28
C LYS A 36 4.81 -5.75 11.64
N ASP A 37 3.98 -5.19 12.51
CA ASP A 37 4.08 -3.81 13.01
C ASP A 37 3.89 -2.76 11.90
N TYR A 38 3.04 -3.08 10.93
CA TYR A 38 2.59 -2.20 9.87
C TYR A 38 1.07 -2.28 9.71
N GLU A 39 0.47 -1.22 9.21
CA GLU A 39 -0.94 -1.19 8.82
C GLU A 39 -1.09 -0.85 7.35
N LEU A 40 -2.18 -1.31 6.75
CA LEU A 40 -2.56 -1.01 5.38
C LEU A 40 -3.42 0.25 5.36
N LEU A 41 -2.98 1.27 4.63
CA LEU A 41 -3.69 2.54 4.49
C LEU A 41 -3.90 2.87 3.02
N PHE A 42 -4.82 3.79 2.75
CA PHE A 42 -5.08 4.32 1.41
C PHE A 42 -4.85 5.83 1.41
N ARG A 43 -4.00 6.29 0.51
CA ARG A 43 -3.61 7.70 0.38
C ARG A 43 -3.44 8.09 -1.08
N GLY A 44 -3.26 9.38 -1.34
CA GLY A 44 -2.90 9.91 -2.64
C GLY A 44 -3.98 10.74 -3.32
N GLY A 45 -5.19 10.73 -2.80
CA GLY A 45 -6.30 11.52 -3.30
C GLY A 45 -7.57 11.14 -2.57
N ARG A 46 -8.51 12.08 -2.45
CA ARG A 46 -9.78 11.87 -1.73
C ARG A 46 -10.57 10.69 -2.32
N ARG A 47 -10.56 10.59 -3.66
CA ARG A 47 -11.12 9.47 -4.42
C ARG A 47 -10.03 8.90 -5.30
N GLY A 48 -10.06 7.58 -5.50
CA GLY A 48 -9.02 6.91 -6.27
C GLY A 48 -7.69 6.82 -5.52
N ALA A 49 -7.72 6.81 -4.19
CA ALA A 49 -6.55 6.57 -3.37
C ALA A 49 -5.98 5.17 -3.61
N VAL A 50 -4.70 5.01 -3.37
CA VAL A 50 -3.99 3.74 -3.54
C VAL A 50 -3.36 3.29 -2.23
N ALA A 51 -3.02 2.00 -2.16
CA ALA A 51 -2.54 1.37 -0.94
C ALA A 51 -1.10 1.77 -0.62
N THR A 52 -0.84 1.93 0.67
CA THR A 52 0.50 2.02 1.23
C THR A 52 0.52 1.31 2.58
N VAL A 53 1.70 1.08 3.14
CA VAL A 53 1.86 0.54 4.48
C VAL A 53 2.65 1.53 5.33
N GLU A 54 2.26 1.66 6.59
CA GLU A 54 2.91 2.56 7.55
C GLU A 54 3.11 1.82 8.87
N PRO A 55 4.17 2.18 9.62
CA PRO A 55 4.42 1.54 10.91
C PRO A 55 3.25 1.69 11.88
N LYS A 56 2.84 0.59 12.51
CA LYS A 56 1.86 0.57 13.58
C LYS A 56 2.08 -0.65 14.46
N ALA A 57 2.57 -0.43 15.67
CA ALA A 57 2.85 -1.49 16.63
C ALA A 57 1.60 -2.37 16.87
N GLY A 58 1.77 -3.68 16.79
CA GLY A 58 0.74 -4.66 17.03
C GLY A 58 -0.16 -4.99 15.84
N SER A 59 -0.05 -4.26 14.72
CA SER A 59 -0.79 -4.57 13.49
C SER A 59 0.04 -5.46 12.57
N THR A 60 -0.64 -6.17 11.65
CA THR A 60 0.01 -6.98 10.62
C THR A 60 -0.70 -6.79 9.30
N VAL A 61 0.03 -6.95 8.19
CA VAL A 61 -0.52 -6.87 6.84
C VAL A 61 -0.18 -8.15 6.08
N PRO A 62 -1.15 -8.86 5.51
CA PRO A 62 -0.85 -10.03 4.70
C PRO A 62 -0.19 -9.61 3.39
N VAL A 63 0.84 -10.35 2.97
CA VAL A 63 1.64 -10.00 1.80
C VAL A 63 2.01 -11.24 0.99
N LEU A 64 2.20 -11.05 -0.33
CA LEU A 64 2.91 -12.00 -1.18
C LEU A 64 4.36 -11.56 -1.31
N VAL A 65 5.26 -12.52 -1.33
CA VAL A 65 6.68 -12.29 -1.62
C VAL A 65 6.96 -12.82 -3.02
N TRP A 66 7.46 -11.93 -3.87
CA TRP A 66 7.83 -12.22 -5.24
C TRP A 66 9.35 -12.23 -5.40
N GLU A 67 9.85 -13.11 -6.25
CA GLU A 67 11.20 -13.01 -6.77
C GLU A 67 11.14 -12.28 -8.09
N ILE A 68 11.88 -11.17 -8.21
CA ILE A 68 11.85 -10.30 -9.38
C ILE A 68 13.26 -10.13 -9.96
N GLN A 69 13.32 -9.89 -11.26
CA GLN A 69 14.54 -9.53 -11.98
C GLN A 69 14.66 -8.01 -12.09
N LYS A 70 15.83 -7.50 -12.51
CA LYS A 70 16.05 -6.07 -12.68
C LYS A 70 15.05 -5.42 -13.62
N LYS A 71 14.66 -6.11 -14.69
CA LYS A 71 13.67 -5.59 -15.64
C LYS A 71 12.28 -5.48 -15.03
N ASP A 72 11.93 -6.39 -14.11
CA ASP A 72 10.68 -6.33 -13.36
C ASP A 72 10.70 -5.13 -12.40
N GLU A 73 11.80 -4.93 -11.71
CA GLU A 73 11.96 -3.78 -10.82
C GLU A 73 11.85 -2.46 -11.60
N ALA A 74 12.44 -2.37 -12.79
CA ALA A 74 12.31 -1.19 -13.63
C ALA A 74 10.84 -0.92 -14.02
N SER A 75 10.08 -1.97 -14.34
CA SER A 75 8.64 -1.84 -14.63
C SER A 75 7.85 -1.42 -13.40
N LEU A 76 8.17 -1.96 -12.22
CA LEU A 76 7.55 -1.57 -10.96
C LEU A 76 7.88 -0.12 -10.61
N ASP A 77 9.12 0.30 -10.76
CA ASP A 77 9.53 1.69 -10.52
C ASP A 77 8.70 2.68 -11.35
N LEU A 78 8.48 2.35 -12.61
CA LEU A 78 7.67 3.17 -13.49
C LEU A 78 6.20 3.17 -13.06
N TYR A 79 5.65 2.01 -12.76
CA TYR A 79 4.27 1.85 -12.32
C TYR A 79 3.99 2.60 -11.01
N GLU A 80 4.91 2.52 -10.05
CA GLU A 80 4.77 3.13 -8.73
C GLU A 80 5.15 4.62 -8.71
N GLY A 81 5.67 5.16 -9.80
CA GLY A 81 6.15 6.54 -9.83
C GLY A 81 7.33 6.78 -8.90
N TYR A 82 8.22 5.79 -8.80
CA TYR A 82 9.43 5.88 -7.98
C TYR A 82 10.42 6.87 -8.62
N PRO A 83 11.09 7.73 -7.84
CA PRO A 83 11.05 7.87 -6.37
C PRO A 83 10.05 8.93 -5.86
N ASN A 84 9.24 9.54 -6.71
CA ASN A 84 8.46 10.72 -6.36
C ASN A 84 7.15 10.39 -5.62
N PHE A 85 6.38 9.41 -6.13
CA PHE A 85 5.11 9.03 -5.52
C PHE A 85 5.29 7.92 -4.49
N TYR A 86 6.03 6.87 -4.84
CA TYR A 86 6.48 5.83 -3.90
C TYR A 86 7.99 5.86 -3.77
N ASP A 87 8.47 5.59 -2.57
CA ASP A 87 9.87 5.32 -2.28
C ASP A 87 10.06 3.82 -2.07
N LYS A 88 11.31 3.37 -1.99
CA LYS A 88 11.66 1.99 -1.70
C LYS A 88 12.30 1.87 -0.34
N GLN A 89 11.94 0.80 0.37
CA GLN A 89 12.58 0.42 1.63
C GLN A 89 12.96 -1.05 1.55
N MET A 90 14.00 -1.41 2.28
CA MET A 90 14.35 -2.81 2.53
C MET A 90 13.85 -3.17 3.92
N LEU A 91 12.98 -4.15 3.99
CA LEU A 91 12.43 -4.64 5.24
C LEU A 91 12.76 -6.12 5.41
N GLU A 92 12.81 -6.56 6.65
CA GLU A 92 12.96 -7.98 6.97
C GLU A 92 11.58 -8.63 7.00
N ILE A 93 11.49 -9.82 6.39
CA ILE A 93 10.25 -10.58 6.34
C ILE A 93 10.55 -12.06 6.56
N GLU A 94 9.61 -12.76 7.18
CA GLU A 94 9.73 -14.19 7.37
C GLU A 94 9.25 -14.92 6.12
N LEU A 95 10.11 -15.76 5.58
CA LEU A 95 9.81 -16.59 4.41
C LEU A 95 10.36 -18.00 4.66
N ASP A 96 9.48 -19.00 4.65
CA ASP A 96 9.83 -20.41 4.90
C ASP A 96 10.62 -20.59 6.21
N GLY A 97 10.20 -19.91 7.27
CA GLY A 97 10.81 -19.97 8.60
C GLY A 97 12.13 -19.21 8.76
N LYS A 98 12.52 -18.43 7.75
CA LYS A 98 13.75 -17.62 7.78
C LYS A 98 13.41 -16.15 7.64
N ILE A 99 14.18 -15.30 8.30
CA ILE A 99 14.08 -13.85 8.13
C ILE A 99 15.00 -13.42 6.99
N VAL A 100 14.43 -12.80 5.96
CA VAL A 100 15.15 -12.39 4.77
C VAL A 100 14.84 -10.93 4.43
N PRO A 101 15.80 -10.20 3.81
CA PRO A 101 15.54 -8.84 3.34
C PRO A 101 14.71 -8.87 2.05
N ALA A 102 13.76 -7.95 1.95
CA ALA A 102 12.95 -7.80 0.75
C ALA A 102 12.61 -6.32 0.52
N MET A 103 12.49 -5.90 -0.72
CA MET A 103 12.10 -4.53 -1.03
C MET A 103 10.59 -4.35 -0.97
N VAL A 104 10.17 -3.16 -0.59
CA VAL A 104 8.77 -2.77 -0.55
C VAL A 104 8.65 -1.33 -1.01
N TYR A 105 7.60 -1.02 -1.77
CA TYR A 105 7.28 0.37 -2.11
C TYR A 105 6.40 0.96 -1.01
N VAL A 106 6.77 2.14 -0.54
CA VAL A 106 6.03 2.88 0.50
C VAL A 106 5.80 4.28 -0.02
N MET A 107 4.57 4.76 0.09
CA MET A 107 4.22 6.10 -0.41
C MET A 107 5.04 7.17 0.30
N THR A 108 5.49 8.17 -0.47
CA THR A 108 6.23 9.30 0.08
C THR A 108 5.34 10.13 1.02
N PRO A 109 5.93 10.87 2.00
CA PRO A 109 5.15 11.65 2.95
C PRO A 109 4.31 12.76 2.30
N GLY A 110 3.24 13.18 3.01
CA GLY A 110 2.47 14.36 2.63
C GLY A 110 1.20 14.10 1.82
N HIS A 111 0.92 12.84 1.48
CA HIS A 111 -0.31 12.49 0.78
C HIS A 111 -1.48 12.33 1.75
N SER A 112 -2.61 12.94 1.41
CA SER A 112 -3.83 12.85 2.22
C SER A 112 -4.42 11.45 2.21
N PHE A 113 -5.20 11.13 3.23
CA PHE A 113 -6.04 9.94 3.22
C PHE A 113 -7.09 10.05 2.12
N GLY A 114 -7.47 8.92 1.56
CA GLY A 114 -8.48 8.84 0.53
C GLY A 114 -9.16 7.48 0.48
N ILE A 115 -10.13 7.38 -0.40
CA ILE A 115 -10.94 6.18 -0.57
C ILE A 115 -10.53 5.53 -1.88
N PRO A 116 -10.21 4.21 -1.87
CA PRO A 116 -9.86 3.52 -3.11
C PRO A 116 -11.09 3.41 -4.02
N SER A 117 -10.86 3.42 -5.33
CA SER A 117 -11.93 3.18 -6.29
C SER A 117 -12.43 1.73 -6.20
N ASP A 118 -13.65 1.49 -6.64
CA ASP A 118 -14.23 0.14 -6.68
C ASP A 118 -13.37 -0.79 -7.55
N TYR A 119 -12.93 -0.31 -8.70
CA TYR A 119 -12.04 -1.09 -9.58
C TYR A 119 -10.74 -1.51 -8.88
N TYR A 120 -10.06 -0.55 -8.24
CA TYR A 120 -8.80 -0.81 -7.53
C TYR A 120 -9.02 -1.76 -6.36
N SER A 121 -10.09 -1.55 -5.59
CA SER A 121 -10.46 -2.44 -4.47
C SER A 121 -10.73 -3.86 -4.95
N ASN A 122 -11.40 -4.03 -6.09
CA ASN A 122 -11.68 -5.35 -6.66
C ASN A 122 -10.41 -6.06 -7.14
N VAL A 123 -9.45 -5.32 -7.68
CA VAL A 123 -8.15 -5.87 -8.07
C VAL A 123 -7.43 -6.47 -6.85
N ILE A 124 -7.43 -5.74 -5.73
CA ILE A 124 -6.82 -6.23 -4.47
C ILE A 124 -7.63 -7.41 -3.93
N TRP A 125 -8.96 -7.33 -3.95
CA TRP A 125 -9.85 -8.39 -3.49
C TRP A 125 -9.57 -9.72 -4.20
N GLN A 126 -9.43 -9.71 -5.52
CA GLN A 126 -9.08 -10.89 -6.30
C GLN A 126 -7.72 -11.45 -5.86
N GLY A 127 -6.76 -10.56 -5.59
CA GLY A 127 -5.45 -10.96 -5.07
C GLY A 127 -5.55 -11.67 -3.72
N TYR A 128 -6.38 -11.15 -2.82
CA TYR A 128 -6.65 -11.77 -1.52
C TYR A 128 -7.28 -13.15 -1.66
N GLU A 129 -8.30 -13.28 -2.51
CA GLU A 129 -8.98 -14.55 -2.74
C GLU A 129 -8.02 -15.60 -3.31
N THR A 130 -7.25 -15.23 -4.32
CA THR A 130 -6.29 -16.14 -4.97
C THR A 130 -5.19 -16.58 -4.00
N ALA A 131 -4.70 -15.69 -3.15
CA ALA A 131 -3.69 -16.00 -2.16
C ALA A 131 -4.25 -16.75 -0.93
N GLY A 132 -5.57 -16.76 -0.76
CA GLY A 132 -6.21 -17.35 0.40
C GLY A 132 -6.12 -16.48 1.66
N PHE A 133 -5.98 -15.18 1.50
CA PHE A 133 -6.00 -14.22 2.61
C PHE A 133 -7.44 -13.97 3.08
N GLU A 134 -7.59 -13.64 4.37
CA GLU A 134 -8.86 -13.22 4.93
C GLU A 134 -9.34 -11.92 4.29
N THR A 135 -10.40 -11.98 3.48
CA THR A 135 -10.95 -10.79 2.81
C THR A 135 -11.50 -9.76 3.78
N GLN A 136 -11.89 -10.18 4.97
CA GLN A 136 -12.32 -9.28 6.04
C GLN A 136 -11.24 -8.26 6.39
N PHE A 137 -9.96 -8.64 6.32
CA PHE A 137 -8.86 -7.71 6.55
C PHE A 137 -8.92 -6.53 5.57
N LEU A 138 -9.18 -6.79 4.29
CA LEU A 138 -9.29 -5.74 3.28
C LEU A 138 -10.55 -4.89 3.50
N GLU A 139 -11.68 -5.51 3.83
CA GLU A 139 -12.92 -4.78 4.15
C GLU A 139 -12.70 -3.82 5.32
N ASP A 140 -12.04 -4.28 6.38
CA ASP A 140 -11.75 -3.46 7.57
C ASP A 140 -10.82 -2.30 7.20
N ALA A 141 -9.82 -2.54 6.36
CA ALA A 141 -8.91 -1.49 5.91
C ALA A 141 -9.62 -0.43 5.08
N ILE A 142 -10.55 -0.82 4.22
CA ILE A 142 -11.35 0.12 3.41
C ILE A 142 -12.31 0.92 4.30
N GLU A 143 -12.98 0.25 5.25
CA GLU A 143 -13.85 0.95 6.21
C GLU A 143 -13.04 1.96 7.04
N HIS A 144 -11.85 1.59 7.47
CA HIS A 144 -10.94 2.49 8.17
C HIS A 144 -10.56 3.69 7.30
N ALA A 145 -10.38 3.49 5.99
CA ALA A 145 -10.12 4.58 5.06
C ALA A 145 -11.27 5.60 5.05
N TYR A 146 -12.53 5.15 5.05
CA TYR A 146 -13.68 6.05 5.17
C TYR A 146 -13.66 6.85 6.47
N GLN A 147 -13.35 6.20 7.59
CA GLN A 147 -13.27 6.86 8.90
C GLN A 147 -12.18 7.93 8.93
N LEU A 148 -11.02 7.62 8.37
CA LEU A 148 -9.88 8.56 8.31
C LEU A 148 -10.19 9.76 7.42
N VAL A 149 -10.85 9.56 6.28
CA VAL A 149 -11.27 10.64 5.40
C VAL A 149 -12.28 11.54 6.11
N GLN A 150 -13.28 10.97 6.80
CA GLN A 150 -14.26 11.74 7.55
C GLN A 150 -13.62 12.58 8.65
N LYS A 151 -12.67 12.01 9.38
CA LYS A 151 -11.92 12.72 10.41
C LYS A 151 -11.10 13.86 9.82
N GLN A 152 -10.40 13.61 8.72
CA GLN A 152 -9.62 14.61 7.99
C GLN A 152 -10.50 15.78 7.53
N GLU A 153 -11.67 15.48 6.96
CA GLU A 153 -12.64 16.50 6.52
C GLU A 153 -13.16 17.35 7.68
N ARG A 154 -13.45 16.74 8.82
CA ARG A 154 -13.88 17.46 10.02
C ARG A 154 -12.80 18.40 10.54
N GLU A 155 -11.55 17.95 10.56
CA GLU A 155 -10.40 18.76 10.99
C GLU A 155 -10.17 19.94 10.04
N GLU A 156 -10.25 19.73 8.74
CA GLU A 156 -10.16 20.78 7.73
C GLU A 156 -11.31 21.79 7.85
N GLY A 157 -12.54 21.31 8.02
CA GLY A 157 -13.72 22.13 8.21
C GLY A 157 -13.61 22.98 9.47
N PHE A 158 -13.16 22.42 10.58
CA PHE A 158 -12.94 23.15 11.82
C PHE A 158 -11.87 24.22 11.66
N TYR A 159 -10.76 23.92 10.99
CA TYR A 159 -9.69 24.89 10.72
C TYR A 159 -10.18 26.04 9.86
N GLN A 160 -10.95 25.78 8.81
CA GLN A 160 -11.52 26.81 7.95
C GLN A 160 -12.49 27.72 8.72
N GLN A 161 -13.34 27.15 9.56
CA GLN A 161 -14.26 27.92 10.41
C GLN A 161 -13.50 28.79 11.38
N SER A 162 -12.42 28.32 11.96
CA SER A 162 -11.58 29.09 12.88
C SER A 162 -10.94 30.30 12.17
N LEU A 163 -10.41 30.07 10.95
CA LEU A 163 -9.85 31.17 10.15
C LEU A 163 -10.90 32.21 9.76
N PHE A 164 -12.09 31.76 9.36
CA PHE A 164 -13.20 32.67 9.06
C PHE A 164 -13.59 33.51 10.25
N HIS A 165 -13.69 32.93 11.45
CA HIS A 165 -14.02 33.62 12.69
C HIS A 165 -12.95 34.63 13.06
N MET A 166 -11.67 34.31 12.92
CA MET A 166 -10.56 35.24 13.15
C MET A 166 -10.60 36.42 12.17
N GLY A 167 -10.88 36.16 10.89
CA GLY A 167 -11.04 37.20 9.87
C GLY A 167 -12.14 38.18 10.22
N ALA A 168 -13.31 37.69 10.67
CA ALA A 168 -14.44 38.52 11.08
C ALA A 168 -14.13 39.40 12.32
N MET A 169 -13.26 38.90 13.21
CA MET A 169 -12.84 39.65 14.40
C MET A 169 -11.81 40.76 14.09
N MET A 170 -11.18 40.71 12.93
CA MET A 170 -10.17 41.70 12.51
C MET A 170 -10.77 42.84 11.67
N GLU A 171 -12.02 42.78 11.27
CA GLU A 171 -12.79 43.85 10.62
C GLU A 171 -13.42 44.79 11.66
#